data_b99ae3beb71ffb2156ba7b724a96ee52
#
_entry.id   b99ae3beb71ffb2156ba7b724a96ee52
#
_cell.length_a   1.000
_cell.length_b   1.000
_cell.length_c   1.000
_cell.angle_alpha   90.00
_cell.angle_beta   90.00
_cell.angle_gamma   90.00
#
_symmetry.space_group_name_H-M   'P 1'
#
loop_
_entity.id
_entity.type
_entity.pdbx_description
1 polymer ?
#
loop_
_entity_poly.entity_id
_entity_poly.type
_entity_poly.pdbx_seq_one_letter_code
_entity_poly.pdbx_strand_id
1 'polypeptide(L)'
;NDLINLLRSGNQTPVKLTFNNTRTINDFISKITSSLEIDSLSLLNAIYDKNFLENNNLTYDNVACIFIPNTYEFYWDVSCEDFLNRMLKEYDKFWNSERVKKSKSIKLTFIEVSTLASIVQMEQNIKYDERPMIAGLYLNRLKKNMKLESDPTLIFALKDFTLKRVLNKDKNVISPFN
;
A
#
# COMPACT_ATOMS: atom_id res chain seq x y z
N ASN A 1 -28.55 -15.89 -28.96
CA ASN A 1 -27.88 -17.16 -28.55
C ASN A 1 -26.56 -16.95 -27.82
N ASP A 2 -25.88 -15.79 -27.94
CA ASP A 2 -24.54 -15.56 -27.33
C ASP A 2 -24.58 -15.50 -25.80
N LEU A 3 -25.62 -14.88 -25.23
CA LEU A 3 -25.85 -14.83 -23.79
C LEU A 3 -26.01 -16.23 -23.17
N ILE A 4 -26.83 -17.09 -23.85
CA ILE A 4 -27.05 -18.46 -23.38
C ILE A 4 -25.74 -19.27 -23.45
N ASN A 5 -24.96 -19.09 -24.49
CA ASN A 5 -23.67 -19.75 -24.65
C ASN A 5 -22.66 -19.25 -23.59
N LEU A 6 -22.63 -17.95 -23.31
CA LEU A 6 -21.81 -17.36 -22.25
C LEU A 6 -22.17 -17.93 -20.87
N LEU A 7 -23.47 -17.97 -20.54
CA LEU A 7 -23.94 -18.55 -19.27
C LEU A 7 -23.65 -20.06 -19.18
N ARG A 8 -23.76 -20.81 -20.27
CA ARG A 8 -23.43 -22.24 -20.30
C ARG A 8 -21.94 -22.54 -20.20
N SER A 9 -21.08 -21.67 -20.75
CA SER A 9 -19.64 -21.88 -20.75
C SER A 9 -19.00 -21.56 -19.41
N GLY A 10 -19.69 -20.85 -18.50
CA GLY A 10 -19.13 -20.36 -17.25
C GLY A 10 -18.01 -19.34 -17.43
N ASN A 11 -17.81 -18.83 -18.65
CA ASN A 11 -16.78 -17.85 -18.93
C ASN A 11 -17.18 -16.50 -18.37
N GLN A 12 -16.37 -15.97 -17.47
CA GLN A 12 -16.51 -14.62 -16.94
C GLN A 12 -15.52 -13.67 -17.63
N THR A 13 -15.97 -12.43 -17.88
CA THR A 13 -15.05 -11.37 -18.33
C THR A 13 -14.39 -10.74 -17.11
N PRO A 14 -13.06 -10.76 -17.03
CA PRO A 14 -12.37 -10.13 -15.90
C PRO A 14 -12.63 -8.62 -15.81
N VAL A 15 -12.77 -8.13 -14.61
CA VAL A 15 -12.85 -6.69 -14.29
C VAL A 15 -11.44 -6.16 -14.10
N LYS A 16 -11.12 -5.04 -14.74
CA LYS A 16 -9.86 -4.33 -14.52
C LYS A 16 -9.96 -3.44 -13.30
N LEU A 17 -9.23 -3.79 -12.26
CA LEU A 17 -9.13 -3.05 -11.02
C LEU A 17 -7.79 -2.31 -10.97
N THR A 18 -7.82 -0.97 -11.04
CA THR A 18 -6.61 -0.14 -10.91
C THR A 18 -6.62 0.54 -9.55
N PHE A 19 -5.60 0.34 -8.76
CA PHE A 19 -5.39 1.14 -7.55
C PHE A 19 -3.98 1.70 -7.50
N ASN A 20 -3.91 2.95 -7.13
CA ASN A 20 -2.73 3.76 -6.91
C ASN A 20 -3.11 4.87 -5.93
N ASN A 21 -2.17 5.45 -5.24
CA ASN A 21 -2.37 6.64 -4.42
C ASN A 21 -3.59 6.59 -3.47
N THR A 22 -3.91 5.44 -2.92
CA THR A 22 -4.88 5.34 -1.83
C THR A 22 -4.18 5.77 -0.53
N ARG A 23 -4.84 6.64 0.23
CA ARG A 23 -4.24 7.24 1.43
C ARG A 23 -4.46 6.38 2.68
N THR A 24 -5.60 5.73 2.76
CA THR A 24 -5.96 4.86 3.87
C THR A 24 -6.42 3.49 3.38
N ILE A 25 -6.44 2.51 4.29
CA ILE A 25 -7.03 1.19 3.98
C ILE A 25 -8.52 1.31 3.66
N ASN A 26 -9.23 2.23 4.30
CA ASN A 26 -10.66 2.44 4.00
C ASN A 26 -10.87 2.98 2.58
N ASP A 27 -10.03 3.91 2.12
CA ASP A 27 -10.07 4.40 0.73
C ASP A 27 -9.76 3.25 -0.25
N PHE A 28 -8.80 2.40 0.11
CA PHE A 28 -8.44 1.23 -0.69
C PHE A 28 -9.61 0.25 -0.78
N ILE A 29 -10.24 -0.11 0.34
CA ILE A 29 -11.40 -1.01 0.39
C ILE A 29 -12.55 -0.43 -0.43
N SER A 30 -12.90 0.84 -0.24
CA SER A 30 -13.97 1.50 -1.00
C SER A 30 -13.75 1.40 -2.51
N LYS A 31 -12.50 1.51 -2.96
CA LYS A 31 -12.16 1.38 -4.37
C LYS A 31 -12.33 -0.05 -4.89
N ILE A 32 -11.99 -1.06 -4.10
CA ILE A 32 -12.14 -2.47 -4.46
C ILE A 32 -13.62 -2.84 -4.55
N THR A 33 -14.37 -2.51 -3.50
CA THR A 33 -15.79 -2.88 -3.39
C THR A 33 -16.70 -2.12 -4.36
N SER A 34 -16.20 -1.03 -4.96
CA SER A 34 -16.92 -0.37 -6.07
C SER A 34 -16.85 -1.15 -7.40
N SER A 35 -15.95 -2.10 -7.53
CA SER A 35 -15.69 -2.84 -8.77
C SER A 35 -15.89 -4.34 -8.64
N LEU A 36 -15.79 -4.89 -7.44
CA LEU A 36 -15.91 -6.33 -7.14
C LEU A 36 -17.04 -6.57 -6.15
N GLU A 37 -17.64 -7.75 -6.19
CA GLU A 37 -18.71 -8.17 -5.26
C GLU A 37 -18.12 -8.63 -3.91
N ILE A 38 -17.27 -7.79 -3.35
CA ILE A 38 -16.67 -8.02 -2.03
C ILE A 38 -17.32 -7.06 -1.04
N ASP A 39 -17.81 -7.59 0.08
CA ASP A 39 -18.30 -6.75 1.16
C ASP A 39 -17.16 -6.01 1.89
N SER A 40 -17.36 -4.71 2.14
CA SER A 40 -16.34 -3.84 2.74
C SER A 40 -15.88 -4.31 4.11
N LEU A 41 -16.81 -4.76 4.96
CA LEU A 41 -16.49 -5.22 6.31
C LEU A 41 -15.77 -6.57 6.27
N SER A 42 -16.19 -7.45 5.38
CA SER A 42 -15.56 -8.75 5.17
C SER A 42 -14.12 -8.60 4.70
N LEU A 43 -13.86 -7.68 3.75
CA LEU A 43 -12.51 -7.39 3.28
C LEU A 43 -11.64 -6.73 4.38
N LEU A 44 -12.21 -5.80 5.14
CA LEU A 44 -11.51 -5.17 6.26
C LEU A 44 -11.08 -6.22 7.30
N ASN A 45 -12.01 -7.10 7.69
CA ASN A 45 -11.74 -8.17 8.64
C ASN A 45 -10.69 -9.15 8.12
N ALA A 46 -10.74 -9.51 6.82
CA ALA A 46 -9.76 -10.39 6.21
C ALA A 46 -8.35 -9.77 6.14
N ILE A 47 -8.24 -8.48 5.82
CA ILE A 47 -6.96 -7.75 5.81
C ILE A 47 -6.31 -7.74 7.21
N TYR A 48 -7.14 -7.59 8.25
CA TYR A 48 -6.68 -7.50 9.64
C TYR A 48 -6.85 -8.81 10.44
N ASP A 49 -7.13 -9.91 9.74
CA ASP A 49 -7.17 -11.21 10.40
C ASP A 49 -5.80 -11.55 11.01
N LYS A 50 -5.84 -11.98 12.29
CA LYS A 50 -4.63 -12.26 13.05
C LYS A 50 -3.75 -13.33 12.38
N ASN A 51 -4.38 -14.41 11.90
CA ASN A 51 -3.66 -15.52 11.28
C ASN A 51 -3.06 -15.07 9.93
N PHE A 52 -3.82 -14.27 9.16
CA PHE A 52 -3.30 -13.69 7.91
C PHE A 52 -2.07 -12.82 8.16
N LEU A 53 -2.11 -11.95 9.15
CA LEU A 53 -0.99 -11.07 9.50
C LEU A 53 0.22 -11.88 9.98
N GLU A 54 0.04 -12.78 10.93
CA GLU A 54 1.13 -13.58 11.51
C GLU A 54 1.78 -14.51 10.47
N ASN A 55 0.99 -15.20 9.64
CA ASN A 55 1.49 -16.11 8.61
C ASN A 55 2.33 -15.39 7.53
N ASN A 56 2.09 -14.09 7.32
CA ASN A 56 2.79 -13.29 6.32
C ASN A 56 3.82 -12.31 6.93
N ASN A 57 4.11 -12.42 8.24
CA ASN A 57 5.00 -11.50 8.96
C ASN A 57 4.59 -10.03 8.82
N LEU A 58 3.29 -9.77 8.85
CA LEU A 58 2.70 -8.44 8.76
C LEU A 58 2.15 -7.99 10.11
N THR A 59 1.93 -6.69 10.22
CA THR A 59 1.27 -6.04 11.35
C THR A 59 0.15 -5.13 10.86
N TYR A 60 -0.67 -4.66 11.78
CA TYR A 60 -1.71 -3.66 11.52
C TYR A 60 -1.17 -2.42 10.78
N ASP A 61 0.03 -1.98 11.15
CA ASP A 61 0.63 -0.74 10.63
C ASP A 61 1.27 -0.93 9.25
N ASN A 62 1.64 -2.16 8.87
CA ASN A 62 2.42 -2.40 7.66
C ASN A 62 1.71 -3.25 6.59
N VAL A 63 0.54 -3.80 6.87
CA VAL A 63 -0.19 -4.65 5.92
C VAL A 63 -0.45 -3.97 4.58
N ALA A 64 -0.60 -2.65 4.56
CA ALA A 64 -0.76 -1.88 3.32
C ALA A 64 0.40 -2.07 2.32
N CYS A 65 1.58 -2.48 2.77
CA CYS A 65 2.76 -2.68 1.91
C CYS A 65 2.60 -3.81 0.88
N ILE A 66 1.67 -4.77 1.11
CA ILE A 66 1.44 -5.86 0.14
C ILE A 66 0.64 -5.41 -1.08
N PHE A 67 -0.09 -4.30 -0.99
CA PHE A 67 -0.93 -3.79 -2.07
C PHE A 67 -0.10 -2.95 -3.04
N ILE A 68 0.64 -3.62 -3.93
CA ILE A 68 1.49 -2.95 -4.91
C ILE A 68 0.60 -2.19 -5.92
N PRO A 69 0.81 -0.87 -6.10
CA PRO A 69 0.05 -0.08 -7.07
C PRO A 69 0.20 -0.60 -8.50
N ASN A 70 -0.90 -0.99 -9.12
CA ASN A 70 -0.95 -1.49 -10.49
C ASN A 70 -2.41 -1.59 -10.97
N THR A 71 -2.60 -2.10 -12.20
CA THR A 71 -3.87 -2.57 -12.73
C THR A 71 -3.88 -4.09 -12.71
N TYR A 72 -4.87 -4.66 -12.07
CA TYR A 72 -5.06 -6.10 -11.93
C TYR A 72 -6.36 -6.54 -12.59
N GLU A 73 -6.41 -7.77 -13.04
CA GLU A 73 -7.63 -8.40 -13.55
C GLU A 73 -8.13 -9.40 -12.52
N PHE A 74 -9.41 -9.26 -12.15
CA PHE A 74 -10.13 -10.14 -11.23
C PHE A 74 -11.47 -10.52 -11.83
N TYR A 75 -11.97 -11.69 -11.47
CA TYR A 75 -13.39 -11.95 -11.63
C TYR A 75 -14.17 -11.14 -10.60
N TRP A 76 -15.36 -10.66 -10.99
CA TRP A 76 -16.15 -9.73 -10.16
C TRP A 76 -16.59 -10.35 -8.82
N ASP A 77 -16.74 -11.68 -8.78
CA ASP A 77 -17.15 -12.52 -7.65
C ASP A 77 -15.98 -13.12 -6.86
N VAL A 78 -14.76 -12.60 -7.02
CA VAL A 78 -13.57 -13.09 -6.32
C VAL A 78 -13.78 -13.02 -4.78
N SER A 79 -13.38 -14.08 -4.07
CA SER A 79 -13.44 -14.09 -2.61
C SER A 79 -12.40 -13.15 -1.97
N CYS A 80 -12.63 -12.72 -0.72
CA CYS A 80 -11.64 -11.94 0.05
C CYS A 80 -10.31 -12.69 0.15
N GLU A 81 -10.35 -13.99 0.38
CA GLU A 81 -9.17 -14.84 0.51
C GLU A 81 -8.37 -14.90 -0.80
N ASP A 82 -9.04 -15.16 -1.92
CA ASP A 82 -8.38 -15.22 -3.23
C ASP A 82 -7.82 -13.85 -3.65
N PHE A 83 -8.54 -12.77 -3.31
CA PHE A 83 -8.06 -11.41 -3.51
C PHE A 83 -6.75 -11.17 -2.74
N LEU A 84 -6.71 -11.47 -1.44
CA LEU A 84 -5.52 -11.29 -0.62
C LEU A 84 -4.36 -12.19 -1.06
N ASN A 85 -4.64 -13.45 -1.39
CA ASN A 85 -3.65 -14.39 -1.93
C ASN A 85 -3.06 -13.88 -3.25
N ARG A 86 -3.87 -13.27 -4.11
CA ARG A 86 -3.37 -12.64 -5.33
C ARG A 86 -2.49 -11.45 -5.02
N MET A 87 -2.83 -10.61 -4.05
CA MET A 87 -2.01 -9.47 -3.66
C MET A 87 -0.64 -9.91 -3.10
N LEU A 88 -0.61 -10.95 -2.28
CA LEU A 88 0.64 -11.54 -1.79
C LEU A 88 1.52 -12.04 -2.94
N LYS A 89 0.94 -12.76 -3.92
CA LYS A 89 1.68 -13.22 -5.10
C LYS A 89 2.27 -12.07 -5.91
N GLU A 90 1.54 -10.97 -6.06
CA GLU A 90 2.04 -9.78 -6.77
C GLU A 90 3.11 -9.04 -5.96
N TYR A 91 3.00 -9.03 -4.64
CA TYR A 91 4.02 -8.52 -3.73
C TYR A 91 5.33 -9.33 -3.86
N ASP A 92 5.25 -10.65 -3.83
CA ASP A 92 6.42 -11.54 -3.99
C ASP A 92 7.08 -11.36 -5.37
N LYS A 93 6.28 -11.24 -6.40
CA LYS A 93 6.76 -10.93 -7.75
C LYS A 93 7.47 -9.57 -7.84
N PHE A 94 6.92 -8.57 -7.13
CA PHE A 94 7.51 -7.24 -7.09
C PHE A 94 8.91 -7.30 -6.46
N TRP A 95 9.10 -8.06 -5.38
CA TRP A 95 10.38 -8.22 -4.70
C TRP A 95 11.28 -9.27 -5.40
N ASN A 96 11.56 -9.04 -6.67
CA ASN A 96 12.46 -9.86 -7.45
C ASN A 96 13.92 -9.77 -6.94
N SER A 97 14.81 -10.64 -7.46
CA SER A 97 16.20 -10.75 -7.02
C SER A 97 16.98 -9.42 -7.09
N GLU A 98 16.68 -8.57 -8.08
CA GLU A 98 17.32 -7.25 -8.23
C GLU A 98 16.89 -6.30 -7.11
N ARG A 99 15.58 -6.18 -6.83
CA ARG A 99 15.05 -5.34 -5.75
C ARG A 99 15.51 -5.80 -4.37
N VAL A 100 15.55 -7.12 -4.16
CA VAL A 100 16.12 -7.72 -2.95
C VAL A 100 17.59 -7.35 -2.75
N LYS A 101 18.42 -7.41 -3.81
CA LYS A 101 19.81 -6.95 -3.73
C LYS A 101 19.91 -5.47 -3.38
N LYS A 102 19.08 -4.62 -4.00
CA LYS A 102 19.05 -3.18 -3.72
C LYS A 102 18.64 -2.88 -2.27
N SER A 103 17.59 -3.52 -1.74
CA SER A 103 17.17 -3.32 -0.35
C SER A 103 18.28 -3.71 0.64
N LYS A 104 18.94 -4.85 0.42
CA LYS A 104 20.09 -5.29 1.23
C LYS A 104 21.25 -4.30 1.19
N SER A 105 21.54 -3.69 0.03
CA SER A 105 22.63 -2.72 -0.11
C SER A 105 22.42 -1.45 0.70
N ILE A 106 21.17 -1.06 0.93
CA ILE A 106 20.80 0.09 1.77
C ILE A 106 20.44 -0.31 3.20
N LYS A 107 20.51 -1.61 3.53
CA LYS A 107 20.21 -2.19 4.85
C LYS A 107 18.79 -1.90 5.36
N LEU A 108 17.82 -1.91 4.47
CA LEU A 108 16.40 -1.78 4.78
C LEU A 108 15.66 -3.06 4.43
N THR A 109 14.67 -3.40 5.24
CA THR A 109 13.70 -4.47 4.95
C THR A 109 12.75 -4.03 3.82
N PHE A 110 12.01 -4.96 3.24
CA PHE A 110 11.02 -4.67 2.19
C PHE A 110 9.94 -3.69 2.67
N ILE A 111 9.49 -3.87 3.93
CA ILE A 111 8.50 -3.00 4.57
C ILE A 111 9.07 -1.59 4.73
N GLU A 112 10.29 -1.46 5.25
CA GLU A 112 10.94 -0.15 5.42
C GLU A 112 11.17 0.56 4.08
N VAL A 113 11.55 -0.18 3.02
CA VAL A 113 11.66 0.40 1.68
C VAL A 113 10.32 0.88 1.17
N SER A 114 9.24 0.09 1.34
CA SER A 114 7.89 0.49 0.92
C SER A 114 7.40 1.70 1.70
N THR A 115 7.64 1.73 3.01
CA THR A 115 7.30 2.86 3.88
C THR A 115 8.06 4.12 3.46
N LEU A 116 9.37 4.04 3.27
CA LEU A 116 10.17 5.17 2.82
C LEU A 116 9.73 5.67 1.44
N ALA A 117 9.41 4.76 0.52
CA ALA A 117 8.91 5.11 -0.80
C ALA A 117 7.58 5.87 -0.74
N SER A 118 6.67 5.50 0.18
CA SER A 118 5.41 6.20 0.39
C SER A 118 5.64 7.63 0.91
N ILE A 119 6.59 7.81 1.83
CA ILE A 119 6.97 9.13 2.35
C ILE A 119 7.56 10.00 1.23
N VAL A 120 8.51 9.48 0.46
CA VAL A 120 9.11 10.18 -0.69
C VAL A 120 8.06 10.58 -1.72
N GLN A 121 7.09 9.69 -1.99
CA GLN A 121 5.99 9.98 -2.90
C GLN A 121 5.12 11.14 -2.41
N MET A 122 4.85 11.19 -1.12
CA MET A 122 4.02 12.25 -0.53
C MET A 122 4.76 13.59 -0.44
N GLU A 123 6.08 13.58 -0.23
CA GLU A 123 6.91 14.80 -0.27
C GLU A 123 6.95 15.41 -1.68
N GLN A 124 7.07 14.57 -2.72
CA GLN A 124 7.14 15.04 -4.09
C GLN A 124 6.20 14.24 -4.99
N ASN A 125 4.97 14.74 -5.09
CA ASN A 125 3.91 14.06 -5.85
C ASN A 125 3.84 14.49 -7.32
N ILE A 126 4.52 15.58 -7.69
CA ILE A 126 4.44 16.19 -9.02
C ILE A 126 5.70 15.94 -9.84
N LYS A 127 6.88 16.23 -9.27
CA LYS A 127 8.17 16.11 -9.97
C LYS A 127 8.86 14.81 -9.60
N TYR A 128 8.65 13.79 -10.42
CA TYR A 128 9.18 12.43 -10.16
C TYR A 128 10.70 12.36 -10.22
N ASP A 129 11.33 13.21 -10.98
CA ASP A 129 12.79 13.33 -11.13
C ASP A 129 13.49 13.83 -9.85
N GLU A 130 12.79 14.53 -8.96
CA GLU A 130 13.31 14.96 -7.67
C GLU A 130 13.27 13.86 -6.59
N ARG A 131 12.44 12.81 -6.76
CA ARG A 131 12.28 11.73 -5.78
C ARG A 131 13.57 11.01 -5.39
N PRO A 132 14.51 10.73 -6.31
CA PRO A 132 15.79 10.11 -5.93
C PRO A 132 16.62 10.98 -4.97
N MET A 133 16.57 12.30 -5.10
CA MET A 133 17.26 13.23 -4.21
C MET A 133 16.66 13.21 -2.81
N ILE A 134 15.33 13.24 -2.70
CA ILE A 134 14.59 13.15 -1.43
C ILE A 134 14.85 11.80 -0.76
N ALA A 135 14.79 10.70 -1.51
CA ALA A 135 15.14 9.38 -1.00
C ALA A 135 16.57 9.33 -0.46
N GLY A 136 17.53 9.92 -1.18
CA GLY A 136 18.93 10.04 -0.75
C GLY A 136 19.08 10.83 0.55
N LEU A 137 18.34 11.93 0.70
CA LEU A 137 18.29 12.73 1.94
C LEU A 137 17.83 11.87 3.12
N TYR A 138 16.70 11.18 2.99
CA TYR A 138 16.15 10.34 4.06
C TYR A 138 17.04 9.15 4.39
N LEU A 139 17.64 8.48 3.40
CA LEU A 139 18.62 7.42 3.64
C LEU A 139 19.84 7.92 4.40
N ASN A 140 20.31 9.15 4.13
CA ASN A 140 21.41 9.75 4.88
C ASN A 140 21.01 10.09 6.32
N ARG A 141 19.77 10.56 6.57
CA ARG A 141 19.25 10.79 7.92
C ARG A 141 19.18 9.49 8.71
N LEU A 142 18.61 8.42 8.12
CA LEU A 142 18.56 7.10 8.74
C LEU A 142 19.96 6.57 9.10
N LYS A 143 20.94 6.68 8.20
CA LYS A 143 22.34 6.28 8.48
C LYS A 143 22.97 7.02 9.64
N LYS A 144 22.52 8.25 9.91
CA LYS A 144 23.00 9.10 11.01
C LYS A 144 22.13 9.00 12.27
N ASN A 145 21.17 8.06 12.31
CA ASN A 145 20.16 7.93 13.37
C ASN A 145 19.39 9.24 13.63
N MET A 146 19.13 10.02 12.59
CA MET A 146 18.33 11.25 12.66
C MET A 146 16.86 10.93 12.35
N LYS A 147 15.94 11.62 13.00
CA LYS A 147 14.52 11.60 12.63
C LYS A 147 14.34 12.08 11.19
N LEU A 148 13.37 11.54 10.47
CA LEU A 148 13.09 11.96 9.09
C LEU A 148 12.56 13.39 9.01
N GLU A 149 11.76 13.82 10.00
CA GLU A 149 11.13 15.16 10.08
C GLU A 149 10.33 15.47 8.81
N SER A 150 9.51 14.49 8.40
CA SER A 150 8.68 14.57 7.21
C SER A 150 7.28 15.07 7.57
N ASP A 151 6.81 16.14 6.94
CA ASP A 151 5.45 16.64 7.16
C ASP A 151 4.36 15.62 6.82
N PRO A 152 4.46 14.81 5.74
CA PRO A 152 3.52 13.73 5.44
C PRO A 152 3.30 12.74 6.58
N THR A 153 4.33 12.39 7.35
CA THR A 153 4.19 11.45 8.47
C THR A 153 3.41 12.05 9.62
N LEU A 154 3.59 13.35 9.89
CA LEU A 154 2.81 14.08 10.89
C LEU A 154 1.34 14.24 10.49
N ILE A 155 1.07 14.56 9.23
CA ILE A 155 -0.30 14.63 8.67
C ILE A 155 -0.97 13.26 8.81
N PHE A 156 -0.27 12.17 8.54
CA PHE A 156 -0.79 10.82 8.70
C PHE A 156 -1.05 10.47 10.17
N ALA A 157 -0.15 10.86 11.08
CA ALA A 157 -0.30 10.66 12.53
C ALA A 157 -1.53 11.39 13.09
N LEU A 158 -1.78 12.61 12.62
CA LEU A 158 -2.92 13.44 13.02
C LEU A 158 -4.23 12.97 12.39
N LYS A 159 -4.18 12.17 11.34
CA LYS A 159 -5.35 11.76 10.50
C LYS A 159 -6.15 12.96 9.95
N ASP A 160 -5.53 14.13 9.88
CA ASP A 160 -6.11 15.34 9.31
C ASP A 160 -5.45 15.64 7.96
N PHE A 161 -6.02 15.07 6.91
CA PHE A 161 -5.52 15.19 5.55
C PHE A 161 -5.91 16.50 4.85
N THR A 162 -6.59 17.41 5.58
CA THR A 162 -6.92 18.75 5.08
C THR A 162 -5.82 19.78 5.38
N LEU A 163 -4.88 19.41 6.24
CA LEU A 163 -3.74 20.27 6.61
C LEU A 163 -2.88 20.58 5.41
N LYS A 164 -2.76 21.87 5.10
CA LYS A 164 -1.85 22.38 4.05
C LYS A 164 -0.43 22.64 4.56
N ARG A 165 -0.28 22.77 5.88
CA ARG A 165 0.99 23.08 6.54
C ARG A 165 1.00 22.53 7.96
N VAL A 166 2.08 21.87 8.34
CA VAL A 166 2.33 21.43 9.71
C VAL A 166 2.87 22.59 10.55
N LEU A 167 2.32 22.78 11.75
CA LEU A 167 2.72 23.80 12.70
C LEU A 167 3.55 23.16 13.84
N ASN A 168 4.28 23.98 14.59
CA ASN A 168 5.12 23.47 15.71
C ASN A 168 4.32 22.72 16.78
N LYS A 169 3.06 23.09 17.02
CA LYS A 169 2.15 22.37 17.93
C LYS A 169 1.86 20.93 17.47
N ASP A 170 1.83 20.69 16.17
CA ASP A 170 1.49 19.42 15.56
C ASP A 170 2.64 18.40 15.68
N LYS A 171 3.87 18.90 15.87
CA LYS A 171 5.08 18.08 16.08
C LYS A 171 5.10 17.33 17.42
N ASN A 172 4.20 17.68 18.33
CA ASN A 172 4.10 17.04 19.65
C ASN A 172 3.14 15.85 19.67
N VAL A 173 2.60 15.44 18.50
CA VAL A 173 1.73 14.28 18.42
C VAL A 173 2.46 13.00 18.85
N ILE A 174 1.86 12.25 19.78
CA ILE A 174 2.38 10.95 20.22
C ILE A 174 1.90 9.91 19.20
N SER A 175 2.81 9.46 18.35
CA SER A 175 2.48 8.49 17.30
C SER A 175 3.76 7.74 16.88
N PRO A 176 3.66 6.46 16.49
CA PRO A 176 4.79 5.74 15.91
C PRO A 176 5.25 6.32 14.56
N PHE A 177 4.46 7.22 13.97
CA PHE A 177 4.78 7.89 12.71
C PHE A 177 5.49 9.26 12.90
N ASN A 178 5.76 9.70 14.15
CA ASN A 178 6.39 10.98 14.46
C ASN A 178 7.84 10.80 14.96
#